data_3896a8c2923bb682f1692fb6c167aefd
#
_entry.id   3896a8c2923bb682f1692fb6c167aefd
#
_cell.length_a   1.000
_cell.length_b   1.000
_cell.length_c   1.000
_cell.angle_alpha   90.00
_cell.angle_beta   90.00
_cell.angle_gamma   90.00
#
_symmetry.space_group_name_H-M   'P 1'
#
loop_
_entity.id
_entity.type
_entity.pdbx_description
1 polymer ?
#
loop_
_entity_poly.entity_id
_entity_poly.type
_entity_poly.pdbx_seq_one_letter_code
_entity_poly.pdbx_strand_id
1 'polypeptide(L)'
;MNNEALILAKKLCSTMMNKFEAPELPPVKKWHYHQGIFLLGMYKIYEITQNESYFEYIKAYVENVMDERGFIYHNCTFDDAMTCILLFPLLEKTKDIKYKTMLDVSAKWIPSYFKTPSGGFWHKFTIADQMWLDGFYMAQPLCTKYAATFNTHAEFYKMAYDQLRLMKQFTRDEKTGLWYHAYDESREAVWCDKETGKSPEFWGRAFGWIGAALVDILDYMPADCEYRDYFLETLDDYIETIIKYQDKETGLWYQVLDKGDDPRNWHENSCSCLFTYTICKAMRMGFTNKDYTANAKLAFEGIKSQLTITDTDVIINNICIGTGVGNYEHYLNRPRTANDLHGSGAFLHAMSELAQVL
;
A
#
# COMPACT_ATOMS: atom_id res chain seq x y z
N MET A 1 -17.33 5.19 -23.36
CA MET A 1 -16.98 6.38 -22.55
C MET A 1 -15.47 6.47 -22.46
N ASN A 2 -14.88 7.61 -22.74
CA ASN A 2 -13.44 7.82 -22.49
C ASN A 2 -13.23 7.79 -20.98
N ASN A 3 -12.73 6.67 -20.46
CA ASN A 3 -12.44 6.53 -19.05
C ASN A 3 -11.14 7.30 -18.73
N GLU A 4 -11.30 8.52 -18.23
CA GLU A 4 -10.18 9.45 -17.97
C GLU A 4 -9.16 8.85 -16.99
N ALA A 5 -9.62 8.13 -15.96
CA ALA A 5 -8.73 7.46 -15.01
C ALA A 5 -7.80 6.46 -15.70
N LEU A 6 -8.36 5.63 -16.60
CA LEU A 6 -7.57 4.67 -17.37
C LEU A 6 -6.61 5.35 -18.36
N ILE A 7 -7.02 6.46 -18.97
CA ILE A 7 -6.14 7.24 -19.85
C ILE A 7 -4.94 7.78 -19.09
N LEU A 8 -5.14 8.37 -17.90
CA LEU A 8 -4.08 8.89 -17.05
C LEU A 8 -3.15 7.77 -16.57
N ALA A 9 -3.69 6.63 -16.16
CA ALA A 9 -2.89 5.47 -15.75
C ALA A 9 -1.99 4.94 -16.88
N LYS A 10 -2.55 4.76 -18.07
CA LYS A 10 -1.78 4.33 -19.26
C LYS A 10 -0.68 5.33 -19.60
N LYS A 11 -0.99 6.62 -19.49
CA LYS A 11 -0.02 7.68 -19.78
C LYS A 11 1.12 7.67 -18.76
N LEU A 12 0.82 7.47 -17.45
CA LEU A 12 1.86 7.32 -16.44
C LEU A 12 2.75 6.09 -16.70
N CYS A 13 2.15 4.93 -17.03
CA CYS A 13 2.92 3.75 -17.41
C CYS A 13 3.89 4.08 -18.56
N SER A 14 3.41 4.73 -19.62
CA SER A 14 4.23 5.14 -20.76
C SER A 14 5.32 6.13 -20.35
N THR A 15 4.99 7.14 -19.52
CA THR A 15 5.97 8.10 -18.99
C THR A 15 7.13 7.41 -18.29
N MET A 16 6.81 6.43 -17.43
CA MET A 16 7.82 5.72 -16.65
C MET A 16 8.65 4.74 -17.51
N MET A 17 8.00 4.01 -18.41
CA MET A 17 8.67 3.10 -19.35
C MET A 17 9.58 3.84 -20.35
N ASN A 18 9.20 5.03 -20.79
CA ASN A 18 10.03 5.85 -21.66
C ASN A 18 11.24 6.44 -20.93
N LYS A 19 11.10 6.66 -19.62
CA LYS A 19 12.16 7.27 -18.80
C LYS A 19 13.17 6.25 -18.26
N PHE A 20 12.73 5.03 -17.99
CA PHE A 20 13.54 4.00 -17.35
C PHE A 20 13.33 2.67 -18.05
N GLU A 21 14.42 2.03 -18.45
CA GLU A 21 14.40 0.60 -18.70
C GLU A 21 14.02 -0.14 -17.40
N ALA A 22 13.33 -1.27 -17.49
CA ALA A 22 12.83 -1.97 -16.32
C ALA A 22 13.92 -2.27 -15.26
N PRO A 23 15.13 -2.72 -15.61
CA PRO A 23 16.23 -2.93 -14.66
C PRO A 23 16.73 -1.64 -13.97
N GLU A 24 16.42 -0.48 -14.53
CA GLU A 24 16.89 0.82 -14.06
C GLU A 24 15.86 1.59 -13.23
N LEU A 25 14.72 0.99 -12.94
CA LEU A 25 13.72 1.60 -12.05
C LEU A 25 14.36 2.01 -10.72
N PRO A 26 14.20 3.26 -10.27
CA PRO A 26 14.80 3.72 -9.02
C PRO A 26 14.13 3.10 -7.78
N PRO A 27 14.86 2.84 -6.70
CA PRO A 27 16.31 2.84 -6.63
C PRO A 27 16.91 1.66 -7.39
N VAL A 28 17.87 1.94 -8.27
CA VAL A 28 18.44 0.95 -9.21
C VAL A 28 18.98 -0.29 -8.49
N LYS A 29 18.73 -1.46 -9.07
CA LYS A 29 19.20 -2.78 -8.58
C LYS A 29 18.72 -3.12 -7.17
N LYS A 30 17.57 -2.64 -6.78
CA LYS A 30 16.95 -2.99 -5.51
C LYS A 30 15.68 -3.80 -5.72
N TRP A 31 15.48 -4.76 -4.82
CA TRP A 31 14.21 -5.43 -4.60
C TRP A 31 13.55 -4.76 -3.41
N HIS A 32 12.58 -3.87 -3.64
CA HIS A 32 12.02 -3.03 -2.59
C HIS A 32 10.58 -2.62 -2.88
N TYR A 33 9.79 -2.30 -1.87
CA TYR A 33 8.38 -1.97 -2.03
C TYR A 33 8.10 -0.80 -3.00
N HIS A 34 9.04 0.12 -3.22
CA HIS A 34 8.86 1.19 -4.21
C HIS A 34 8.59 0.62 -5.61
N GLN A 35 9.44 -0.30 -6.05
CA GLN A 35 9.22 -1.00 -7.32
C GLN A 35 8.01 -1.92 -7.22
N GLY A 36 7.86 -2.62 -6.10
CA GLY A 36 6.76 -3.56 -5.86
C GLY A 36 5.40 -2.93 -6.06
N ILE A 37 5.12 -1.81 -5.39
CA ILE A 37 3.83 -1.13 -5.48
C ILE A 37 3.59 -0.49 -6.85
N PHE A 38 4.63 0.07 -7.48
CA PHE A 38 4.52 0.64 -8.82
C PHE A 38 4.21 -0.44 -9.87
N LEU A 39 4.98 -1.52 -9.87
CA LEU A 39 4.81 -2.61 -10.84
C LEU A 39 3.52 -3.41 -10.59
N LEU A 40 3.08 -3.54 -9.33
CA LEU A 40 1.77 -4.11 -9.03
C LEU A 40 0.63 -3.22 -9.56
N GLY A 41 0.77 -1.90 -9.42
CA GLY A 41 -0.16 -0.95 -10.04
C GLY A 41 -0.18 -1.07 -11.56
N MET A 42 1.00 -1.18 -12.21
CA MET A 42 1.12 -1.43 -13.66
C MET A 42 0.46 -2.76 -14.05
N TYR A 43 0.60 -3.81 -13.22
CA TYR A 43 -0.07 -5.09 -13.45
C TYR A 43 -1.61 -4.95 -13.42
N LYS A 44 -2.17 -4.16 -12.49
CA LYS A 44 -3.62 -3.88 -12.48
C LYS A 44 -4.08 -3.18 -13.76
N ILE A 45 -3.26 -2.30 -14.31
CA ILE A 45 -3.56 -1.67 -15.62
C ILE A 45 -3.43 -2.69 -16.76
N TYR A 46 -2.48 -3.63 -16.67
CA TYR A 46 -2.38 -4.75 -17.59
C TYR A 46 -3.67 -5.60 -17.57
N GLU A 47 -4.19 -5.95 -16.40
CA GLU A 47 -5.41 -6.75 -16.26
C GLU A 47 -6.62 -6.11 -16.97
N ILE A 48 -6.74 -4.77 -16.95
CA ILE A 48 -7.81 -4.03 -17.61
C ILE A 48 -7.59 -3.90 -19.12
N THR A 49 -6.33 -3.67 -19.54
CA THR A 49 -6.01 -3.26 -20.91
C THR A 49 -5.52 -4.39 -21.81
N GLN A 50 -5.02 -5.47 -21.19
CA GLN A 50 -4.34 -6.59 -21.87
C GLN A 50 -3.15 -6.12 -22.73
N ASN A 51 -2.52 -4.99 -22.36
CA ASN A 51 -1.33 -4.51 -23.06
C ASN A 51 -0.09 -5.27 -22.59
N GLU A 52 0.36 -6.21 -23.40
CA GLU A 52 1.49 -7.10 -23.10
C GLU A 52 2.78 -6.36 -22.74
N SER A 53 2.99 -5.13 -23.23
CA SER A 53 4.22 -4.38 -22.89
C SER A 53 4.37 -4.12 -21.39
N TYR A 54 3.25 -4.00 -20.65
CA TYR A 54 3.30 -3.83 -19.19
C TYR A 54 3.74 -5.12 -18.49
N PHE A 55 3.22 -6.26 -18.93
CA PHE A 55 3.61 -7.55 -18.39
C PHE A 55 5.10 -7.85 -18.65
N GLU A 56 5.56 -7.62 -19.88
CA GLU A 56 6.96 -7.83 -20.25
C GLU A 56 7.90 -6.88 -19.49
N TYR A 57 7.49 -5.66 -19.24
CA TYR A 57 8.26 -4.72 -18.42
C TYR A 57 8.41 -5.20 -16.97
N ILE A 58 7.32 -5.68 -16.35
CA ILE A 58 7.32 -6.26 -14.99
C ILE A 58 8.24 -7.49 -14.96
N LYS A 59 8.11 -8.38 -15.96
CA LYS A 59 8.93 -9.59 -16.08
C LYS A 59 10.42 -9.24 -16.22
N ALA A 60 10.75 -8.28 -17.07
CA ALA A 60 12.15 -7.84 -17.27
C ALA A 60 12.76 -7.28 -15.97
N TYR A 61 12.00 -6.53 -15.17
CA TYR A 61 12.46 -6.08 -13.86
C TYR A 61 12.77 -7.25 -12.92
N VAL A 62 11.84 -8.19 -12.79
CA VAL A 62 11.97 -9.34 -11.89
C VAL A 62 13.15 -10.22 -12.30
N GLU A 63 13.26 -10.54 -13.60
CA GLU A 63 14.33 -11.42 -14.12
C GLU A 63 15.71 -10.78 -14.02
N ASN A 64 15.82 -9.46 -14.00
CA ASN A 64 17.12 -8.79 -13.80
C ASN A 64 17.70 -8.98 -12.39
N VAL A 65 16.85 -9.23 -11.38
CA VAL A 65 17.28 -9.38 -9.98
C VAL A 65 17.16 -10.82 -9.45
N MET A 66 16.60 -11.72 -10.25
CA MET A 66 16.35 -13.13 -9.91
C MET A 66 17.41 -14.02 -10.55
N ASP A 67 17.96 -14.97 -9.79
CA ASP A 67 18.86 -16.00 -10.35
C ASP A 67 18.08 -17.11 -11.08
N GLU A 68 18.81 -18.00 -11.77
CA GLU A 68 18.24 -19.11 -12.54
C GLU A 68 17.40 -20.09 -11.72
N ARG A 69 17.62 -20.15 -10.40
CA ARG A 69 16.89 -20.99 -9.46
C ARG A 69 15.66 -20.31 -8.88
N GLY A 70 15.43 -19.03 -9.19
CA GLY A 70 14.34 -18.22 -8.69
C GLY A 70 14.62 -17.52 -7.36
N PHE A 71 15.88 -17.43 -6.93
CA PHE A 71 16.24 -16.66 -5.72
C PHE A 71 16.49 -15.21 -6.06
N ILE A 72 16.07 -14.35 -5.14
CA ILE A 72 16.31 -12.91 -5.17
C ILE A 72 17.05 -12.54 -3.89
N TYR A 73 18.20 -11.90 -4.04
CA TYR A 73 18.99 -11.45 -2.89
C TYR A 73 18.44 -10.12 -2.39
N HIS A 74 17.97 -10.11 -1.13
CA HIS A 74 17.40 -8.94 -0.48
C HIS A 74 17.67 -8.96 1.03
N ASN A 75 17.30 -7.88 1.74
CA ASN A 75 17.60 -7.74 3.16
C ASN A 75 16.63 -8.49 4.09
N CYS A 76 15.70 -9.27 3.57
CA CYS A 76 14.65 -9.96 4.35
C CYS A 76 13.88 -8.99 5.27
N THR A 77 13.51 -7.84 4.75
CA THR A 77 12.59 -6.90 5.40
C THR A 77 11.18 -7.05 4.84
N PHE A 78 10.19 -6.57 5.53
CA PHE A 78 8.82 -6.56 4.98
C PHE A 78 8.71 -5.67 3.74
N ASP A 79 9.46 -4.55 3.68
CA ASP A 79 9.56 -3.72 2.48
C ASP A 79 10.03 -4.52 1.25
N ASP A 80 10.94 -5.47 1.45
CA ASP A 80 11.41 -6.36 0.38
C ASP A 80 10.37 -7.45 0.08
N ALA A 81 9.74 -8.03 1.12
CA ALA A 81 8.75 -9.09 0.98
C ALA A 81 7.56 -8.69 0.11
N MET A 82 7.05 -7.46 0.29
CA MET A 82 5.93 -6.93 -0.48
C MET A 82 6.12 -7.11 -1.99
N THR A 83 7.33 -6.89 -2.48
CA THR A 83 7.65 -6.98 -3.91
C THR A 83 7.47 -8.39 -4.47
N CYS A 84 7.55 -9.44 -3.63
CA CYS A 84 7.29 -10.83 -4.05
C CYS A 84 5.86 -11.04 -4.57
N ILE A 85 4.93 -10.12 -4.32
CA ILE A 85 3.57 -10.20 -4.88
C ILE A 85 3.57 -10.22 -6.42
N LEU A 86 4.59 -9.65 -7.05
CA LEU A 86 4.78 -9.67 -8.51
C LEU A 86 5.05 -11.07 -9.08
N LEU A 87 5.48 -12.01 -8.24
CA LEU A 87 5.80 -13.36 -8.68
C LEU A 87 4.56 -14.21 -8.97
N PHE A 88 3.40 -13.89 -8.37
CA PHE A 88 2.15 -14.61 -8.63
C PHE A 88 1.71 -14.49 -10.10
N PRO A 89 1.54 -13.28 -10.68
CA PRO A 89 1.15 -13.17 -12.08
C PRO A 89 2.20 -13.75 -13.05
N LEU A 90 3.48 -13.66 -12.72
CA LEU A 90 4.53 -14.27 -13.53
C LEU A 90 4.43 -15.79 -13.52
N LEU A 91 4.26 -16.40 -12.33
CA LEU A 91 4.04 -17.84 -12.19
C LEU A 91 2.78 -18.29 -12.95
N GLU A 92 1.69 -17.54 -12.76
CA GLU A 92 0.40 -17.88 -13.36
C GLU A 92 0.46 -17.87 -14.89
N LYS A 93 1.02 -16.83 -15.49
CA LYS A 93 1.05 -16.66 -16.94
C LYS A 93 2.12 -17.52 -17.63
N THR A 94 3.32 -17.59 -17.04
CA THR A 94 4.44 -18.31 -17.68
C THR A 94 4.49 -19.80 -17.32
N LYS A 95 3.87 -20.20 -16.20
CA LYS A 95 3.98 -21.54 -15.60
C LYS A 95 5.42 -21.94 -15.22
N ASP A 96 6.35 -20.97 -15.19
CA ASP A 96 7.75 -21.23 -14.79
C ASP A 96 7.84 -21.30 -13.26
N ILE A 97 8.18 -22.49 -12.77
CA ILE A 97 8.24 -22.80 -11.33
C ILE A 97 9.30 -21.97 -10.58
N LYS A 98 10.28 -21.38 -11.25
CA LYS A 98 11.29 -20.53 -10.62
C LYS A 98 10.64 -19.39 -9.82
N TYR A 99 9.54 -18.80 -10.30
CA TYR A 99 8.83 -17.73 -9.59
C TYR A 99 8.21 -18.17 -8.27
N LYS A 100 7.94 -19.47 -8.09
CA LYS A 100 7.44 -20.00 -6.82
C LYS A 100 8.51 -20.06 -5.73
N THR A 101 9.80 -20.15 -6.10
CA THR A 101 10.90 -20.30 -5.14
C THR A 101 10.89 -19.23 -4.06
N MET A 102 10.86 -17.94 -4.46
CA MET A 102 10.84 -16.84 -3.48
C MET A 102 9.49 -16.68 -2.76
N LEU A 103 8.38 -17.07 -3.38
CA LEU A 103 7.09 -17.14 -2.69
C LEU A 103 7.16 -18.16 -1.54
N ASP A 104 7.72 -19.35 -1.79
CA ASP A 104 7.88 -20.39 -0.76
C ASP A 104 8.87 -19.95 0.34
N VAL A 105 9.95 -19.26 -0.03
CA VAL A 105 10.89 -18.69 0.94
C VAL A 105 10.17 -17.66 1.81
N SER A 106 9.41 -16.74 1.21
CA SER A 106 8.67 -15.70 1.94
C SER A 106 7.62 -16.31 2.88
N ALA A 107 6.88 -17.31 2.42
CA ALA A 107 5.90 -18.02 3.23
C ALA A 107 6.50 -18.71 4.48
N LYS A 108 7.81 -19.05 4.44
CA LYS A 108 8.52 -19.66 5.57
C LYS A 108 9.09 -18.66 6.54
N TRP A 109 9.70 -17.57 6.06
CA TRP A 109 10.40 -16.65 6.96
C TRP A 109 9.49 -15.59 7.57
N ILE A 110 8.45 -15.09 6.87
CA ILE A 110 7.55 -14.06 7.41
C ILE A 110 6.92 -14.48 8.74
N PRO A 111 6.33 -15.68 8.91
CA PRO A 111 5.75 -16.08 10.20
C PRO A 111 6.75 -16.17 11.35
N SER A 112 8.03 -16.38 11.02
CA SER A 112 9.14 -16.48 12.00
C SER A 112 9.84 -15.15 12.26
N TYR A 113 9.36 -14.05 11.66
CA TYR A 113 9.96 -12.73 11.85
C TYR A 113 9.86 -12.26 13.30
N PHE A 114 10.70 -11.29 13.66
CA PHE A 114 10.76 -10.74 15.01
C PHE A 114 9.40 -10.16 15.42
N LYS A 115 9.06 -10.36 16.70
CA LYS A 115 7.79 -9.91 17.27
C LYS A 115 8.02 -9.18 18.57
N THR A 116 7.14 -8.24 18.86
CA THR A 116 7.04 -7.61 20.16
C THR A 116 6.60 -8.63 21.22
N PRO A 117 6.76 -8.37 22.53
CA PRO A 117 6.20 -9.22 23.58
C PRO A 117 4.71 -9.56 23.42
N SER A 118 3.90 -8.62 22.90
CA SER A 118 2.47 -8.83 22.60
C SER A 118 2.21 -9.63 21.33
N GLY A 119 3.23 -9.95 20.53
CA GLY A 119 3.14 -10.77 19.33
C GLY A 119 2.99 -10.00 18.01
N GLY A 120 3.01 -8.67 18.04
CA GLY A 120 3.03 -7.84 16.83
C GLY A 120 4.37 -7.91 16.10
N PHE A 121 4.36 -7.95 14.77
CA PHE A 121 5.61 -7.96 14.02
C PHE A 121 6.37 -6.65 14.15
N TRP A 122 7.69 -6.74 14.36
CA TRP A 122 8.56 -5.58 14.17
C TRP A 122 8.49 -5.10 12.72
N HIS A 123 8.46 -3.80 12.53
CA HIS A 123 8.50 -3.26 11.17
C HIS A 123 9.83 -3.60 10.46
N LYS A 124 10.95 -3.48 11.19
CA LYS A 124 12.30 -3.84 10.70
C LYS A 124 13.10 -4.50 11.82
N PHE A 125 13.97 -5.44 11.48
CA PHE A 125 14.85 -6.12 12.44
C PHE A 125 15.83 -5.17 13.14
N THR A 126 16.09 -3.98 12.58
CA THR A 126 16.95 -2.94 13.14
C THR A 126 16.27 -2.00 14.13
N ILE A 127 14.96 -2.10 14.29
CA ILE A 127 14.14 -1.27 15.18
C ILE A 127 13.25 -2.19 16.03
N ALA A 128 13.88 -2.68 17.13
CA ALA A 128 13.24 -3.65 18.02
C ALA A 128 11.92 -3.12 18.59
N ASP A 129 10.98 -4.02 18.82
CA ASP A 129 9.70 -3.82 19.49
C ASP A 129 8.78 -2.74 18.88
N GLN A 130 9.05 -2.32 17.63
CA GLN A 130 8.25 -1.30 16.94
C GLN A 130 7.33 -1.91 15.88
N MET A 131 6.03 -1.68 16.04
CA MET A 131 4.99 -1.97 15.07
C MET A 131 4.65 -0.67 14.31
N TRP A 132 4.80 -0.67 12.98
CA TRP A 132 4.39 0.44 12.12
C TRP A 132 3.26 -0.01 11.22
N LEU A 133 2.30 0.88 10.92
CA LEU A 133 1.16 0.58 10.05
C LEU A 133 1.59 0.05 8.69
N ASP A 134 2.68 0.59 8.16
CA ASP A 134 3.29 0.19 6.88
C ASP A 134 3.59 -1.31 6.83
N GLY A 135 4.15 -1.87 7.91
CA GLY A 135 4.53 -3.29 7.99
C GLY A 135 3.35 -4.24 7.81
N PHE A 136 2.15 -3.82 8.14
CA PHE A 136 0.95 -4.62 7.93
C PHE A 136 0.68 -4.86 6.44
N TYR A 137 0.72 -3.81 5.61
CA TYR A 137 0.58 -3.93 4.16
C TYR A 137 1.74 -4.72 3.53
N MET A 138 2.95 -4.50 4.01
CA MET A 138 4.15 -5.09 3.39
C MET A 138 4.24 -6.61 3.54
N ALA A 139 3.52 -7.22 4.50
CA ALA A 139 3.60 -8.64 4.78
C ALA A 139 2.27 -9.39 4.57
N GLN A 140 1.15 -8.87 5.10
CA GLN A 140 -0.07 -9.66 5.22
C GLN A 140 -0.79 -9.96 3.89
N PRO A 141 -0.91 -9.02 2.92
CA PRO A 141 -1.49 -9.33 1.61
C PRO A 141 -0.71 -10.40 0.85
N LEU A 142 0.62 -10.42 0.95
CA LEU A 142 1.45 -11.46 0.33
C LEU A 142 1.13 -12.86 0.90
N CYS A 143 1.06 -12.98 2.24
CA CYS A 143 0.79 -14.24 2.93
C CYS A 143 -0.62 -14.74 2.63
N THR A 144 -1.63 -13.88 2.69
CA THR A 144 -3.02 -14.27 2.39
C THR A 144 -3.21 -14.63 0.92
N LYS A 145 -2.55 -13.93 -0.01
CA LYS A 145 -2.53 -14.31 -1.42
C LYS A 145 -1.86 -15.66 -1.64
N TYR A 146 -0.76 -15.94 -0.92
CA TYR A 146 -0.10 -17.23 -0.98
C TYR A 146 -1.05 -18.36 -0.56
N ALA A 147 -1.72 -18.20 0.59
CA ALA A 147 -2.68 -19.18 1.08
C ALA A 147 -3.81 -19.44 0.09
N ALA A 148 -4.39 -18.39 -0.48
CA ALA A 148 -5.45 -18.47 -1.48
C ALA A 148 -4.98 -19.13 -2.79
N THR A 149 -3.80 -18.73 -3.30
CA THR A 149 -3.31 -19.23 -4.58
C THR A 149 -2.95 -20.71 -4.56
N PHE A 150 -2.33 -21.17 -3.46
CA PHE A 150 -1.86 -22.55 -3.35
C PHE A 150 -2.77 -23.46 -2.53
N ASN A 151 -3.89 -22.94 -2.03
CA ASN A 151 -4.83 -23.65 -1.14
C ASN A 151 -4.12 -24.37 0.02
N THR A 152 -3.23 -23.65 0.70
CA THR A 152 -2.38 -24.13 1.79
C THR A 152 -2.14 -23.01 2.79
N HIS A 153 -1.57 -23.32 3.96
CA HIS A 153 -1.22 -22.30 4.97
C HIS A 153 -2.44 -21.45 5.41
N ALA A 154 -3.60 -22.09 5.68
CA ALA A 154 -4.80 -21.38 6.15
C ALA A 154 -4.53 -20.55 7.43
N GLU A 155 -3.49 -20.91 8.20
CA GLU A 155 -2.99 -20.14 9.35
C GLU A 155 -2.57 -18.71 9.01
N PHE A 156 -2.33 -18.38 7.75
CA PHE A 156 -2.00 -17.02 7.33
C PHE A 156 -3.19 -16.07 7.45
N TYR A 157 -4.43 -16.57 7.33
CA TYR A 157 -5.61 -15.74 7.61
C TYR A 157 -5.70 -15.40 9.10
N LYS A 158 -5.40 -16.37 9.97
CA LYS A 158 -5.31 -16.11 11.41
C LYS A 158 -4.18 -15.15 11.74
N MET A 159 -3.01 -15.30 11.12
CA MET A 159 -1.88 -14.39 11.31
C MET A 159 -2.25 -12.96 10.91
N ALA A 160 -2.89 -12.77 9.76
CA ALA A 160 -3.36 -11.46 9.33
C ALA A 160 -4.38 -10.86 10.32
N TYR A 161 -5.32 -11.67 10.81
CA TYR A 161 -6.28 -11.27 11.85
C TYR A 161 -5.58 -10.84 13.14
N ASP A 162 -4.66 -11.65 13.67
CA ASP A 162 -3.93 -11.34 14.90
C ASP A 162 -3.14 -10.05 14.76
N GLN A 163 -2.45 -9.84 13.63
CA GLN A 163 -1.69 -8.63 13.37
C GLN A 163 -2.59 -7.39 13.21
N LEU A 164 -3.73 -7.50 12.53
CA LEU A 164 -4.70 -6.42 12.42
C LEU A 164 -5.27 -6.03 13.78
N ARG A 165 -5.64 -7.02 14.59
CA ARG A 165 -6.16 -6.83 15.94
C ARG A 165 -5.17 -6.10 16.83
N LEU A 166 -3.91 -6.53 16.84
CA LEU A 166 -2.85 -5.89 17.62
C LEU A 166 -2.57 -4.47 17.12
N MET A 167 -2.49 -4.27 15.80
CA MET A 167 -2.29 -2.96 15.21
C MET A 167 -3.43 -2.00 15.61
N LYS A 168 -4.69 -2.43 15.47
CA LYS A 168 -5.86 -1.64 15.88
C LYS A 168 -5.84 -1.34 17.38
N GLN A 169 -5.55 -2.33 18.21
CA GLN A 169 -5.49 -2.19 19.68
C GLN A 169 -4.47 -1.13 20.12
N PHE A 170 -3.28 -1.16 19.54
CA PHE A 170 -2.16 -0.33 20.02
C PHE A 170 -2.04 1.02 19.31
N THR A 171 -2.61 1.18 18.11
CA THR A 171 -2.43 2.43 17.35
C THR A 171 -3.71 3.24 17.16
N ARG A 172 -4.91 2.64 17.25
CA ARG A 172 -6.16 3.38 17.06
C ARG A 172 -6.39 4.40 18.18
N ASP A 173 -6.82 5.59 17.79
CA ASP A 173 -7.34 6.61 18.70
C ASP A 173 -8.86 6.55 18.72
N GLU A 174 -9.44 6.33 19.91
CA GLU A 174 -10.89 6.14 20.06
C GLU A 174 -11.71 7.41 19.82
N LYS A 175 -11.09 8.60 19.94
CA LYS A 175 -11.80 9.88 19.74
C LYS A 175 -11.94 10.23 18.27
N THR A 176 -10.89 10.02 17.51
CA THR A 176 -10.81 10.40 16.10
C THR A 176 -11.17 9.26 15.15
N GLY A 177 -10.93 8.02 15.57
CA GLY A 177 -10.95 6.82 14.71
C GLY A 177 -9.67 6.63 13.91
N LEU A 178 -8.79 7.61 13.87
CA LEU A 178 -7.50 7.53 13.18
C LEU A 178 -6.53 6.60 13.91
N TRP A 179 -5.53 6.11 13.18
CA TRP A 179 -4.49 5.26 13.77
C TRP A 179 -3.16 5.99 13.71
N TYR A 180 -2.47 6.01 14.85
CA TYR A 180 -1.10 6.55 14.95
C TYR A 180 -0.16 5.76 14.04
N HIS A 181 0.84 6.43 13.45
CA HIS A 181 1.76 5.82 12.50
C HIS A 181 2.42 4.54 13.04
N ALA A 182 2.80 4.55 14.33
CA ALA A 182 3.52 3.44 14.94
C ALA A 182 3.26 3.33 16.45
N TYR A 183 3.63 2.17 16.96
CA TYR A 183 3.65 1.83 18.39
C TYR A 183 5.00 1.19 18.73
N ASP A 184 5.61 1.64 19.81
CA ASP A 184 6.83 1.05 20.41
C ASP A 184 6.48 0.41 21.74
N GLU A 185 6.49 -0.92 21.81
CA GLU A 185 6.14 -1.66 23.01
C GLU A 185 7.20 -1.52 24.10
N SER A 186 8.47 -1.33 23.73
CA SER A 186 9.56 -1.05 24.67
C SER A 186 9.48 0.35 25.28
N ARG A 187 8.82 1.30 24.60
CA ARG A 187 8.75 2.73 24.96
C ARG A 187 10.09 3.45 24.97
N GLU A 188 11.10 2.88 24.29
CA GLU A 188 12.45 3.45 24.25
C GLU A 188 12.65 4.40 23.06
N ALA A 189 11.84 4.29 22.00
CA ALA A 189 11.94 5.16 20.83
C ALA A 189 11.80 6.63 21.23
N VAL A 190 12.62 7.49 20.63
CA VAL A 190 12.64 8.93 20.95
C VAL A 190 11.35 9.66 20.60
N TRP A 191 10.57 9.11 19.67
CA TRP A 191 9.32 9.68 19.19
C TRP A 191 8.09 9.20 19.98
N CYS A 192 8.17 8.09 20.72
CA CYS A 192 7.00 7.53 21.37
C CYS A 192 6.62 8.24 22.66
N ASP A 193 5.33 8.29 22.91
CA ASP A 193 4.80 8.64 24.22
C ASP A 193 5.19 7.58 25.25
N LYS A 194 5.77 7.97 26.36
CA LYS A 194 6.36 7.06 27.35
C LYS A 194 5.32 6.31 28.20
N GLU A 195 4.07 6.75 28.20
CA GLU A 195 2.98 6.07 28.91
C GLU A 195 2.26 5.08 28.01
N THR A 196 2.01 5.47 26.75
CA THR A 196 1.20 4.68 25.81
C THR A 196 2.00 3.91 24.78
N GLY A 197 3.25 4.30 24.48
CA GLY A 197 4.09 3.75 23.42
C GLY A 197 3.70 4.23 22.02
N LYS A 198 2.64 5.03 21.86
CA LYS A 198 2.15 5.49 20.55
C LYS A 198 3.04 6.59 19.97
N SER A 199 3.12 6.65 18.65
CA SER A 199 3.68 7.81 17.94
C SER A 199 2.77 9.03 18.08
N PRO A 200 3.28 10.27 17.89
CA PRO A 200 2.46 11.45 18.18
C PRO A 200 1.44 11.82 17.12
N GLU A 201 1.60 11.34 15.86
CA GLU A 201 0.85 11.87 14.72
C GLU A 201 0.15 10.80 13.89
N PHE A 202 -0.92 11.21 13.22
CA PHE A 202 -1.68 10.39 12.26
C PHE A 202 -1.18 10.67 10.84
N TRP A 203 -0.09 10.02 10.44
CA TRP A 203 0.49 10.21 9.13
C TRP A 203 -0.35 9.52 8.04
N GLY A 204 -0.79 10.31 7.05
CA GLY A 204 -1.77 9.87 6.05
C GLY A 204 -1.36 8.63 5.28
N ARG A 205 -0.11 8.54 4.79
CA ARG A 205 0.33 7.37 4.00
C ARG A 205 0.39 6.09 4.83
N ALA A 206 0.83 6.14 6.09
CA ALA A 206 0.84 4.96 6.94
C ALA A 206 -0.59 4.43 7.14
N PHE A 207 -1.53 5.33 7.43
CA PHE A 207 -2.94 4.95 7.53
C PHE A 207 -3.51 4.46 6.19
N GLY A 208 -3.08 5.02 5.07
CA GLY A 208 -3.43 4.57 3.72
C GLY A 208 -3.02 3.11 3.44
N TRP A 209 -1.88 2.67 3.95
CA TRP A 209 -1.47 1.28 3.83
C TRP A 209 -2.40 0.31 4.55
N ILE A 210 -2.98 0.69 5.68
CA ILE A 210 -3.98 -0.14 6.38
C ILE A 210 -5.20 -0.37 5.48
N GLY A 211 -5.76 0.69 4.88
CA GLY A 211 -6.90 0.56 3.98
C GLY A 211 -6.62 -0.33 2.77
N ALA A 212 -5.46 -0.11 2.11
CA ALA A 212 -5.05 -0.95 1.00
C ALA A 212 -4.88 -2.42 1.41
N ALA A 213 -4.29 -2.68 2.59
CA ALA A 213 -4.17 -4.03 3.12
C ALA A 213 -5.53 -4.69 3.38
N LEU A 214 -6.47 -3.98 3.97
CA LEU A 214 -7.81 -4.50 4.27
C LEU A 214 -8.52 -4.99 3.00
N VAL A 215 -8.57 -4.18 1.96
CA VAL A 215 -9.24 -4.56 0.71
C VAL A 215 -8.49 -5.63 -0.08
N ASP A 216 -7.16 -5.68 0.00
CA ASP A 216 -6.38 -6.71 -0.69
C ASP A 216 -6.47 -8.06 0.03
N ILE A 217 -6.43 -8.07 1.37
CA ILE A 217 -6.61 -9.29 2.17
C ILE A 217 -8.02 -9.87 1.99
N LEU A 218 -9.06 -9.03 2.03
CA LEU A 218 -10.45 -9.45 1.80
C LEU A 218 -10.67 -10.06 0.41
N ASP A 219 -9.94 -9.59 -0.60
CA ASP A 219 -9.97 -10.14 -1.95
C ASP A 219 -9.43 -11.59 -2.02
N TYR A 220 -8.43 -11.89 -1.17
CA TYR A 220 -7.82 -13.23 -1.10
C TYR A 220 -8.42 -14.15 -0.03
N MET A 221 -9.16 -13.58 0.92
CA MET A 221 -9.72 -14.34 2.04
C MET A 221 -11.02 -15.06 1.60
N PRO A 222 -11.16 -16.38 1.84
CA PRO A 222 -12.38 -17.10 1.54
C PRO A 222 -13.63 -16.46 2.19
N ALA A 223 -14.77 -16.58 1.52
CA ALA A 223 -16.01 -15.98 1.99
C ALA A 223 -16.50 -16.58 3.33
N ASP A 224 -16.15 -17.82 3.61
CA ASP A 224 -16.48 -18.58 4.83
C ASP A 224 -15.36 -18.55 5.88
N CYS A 225 -14.33 -17.73 5.68
CA CYS A 225 -13.26 -17.61 6.67
C CYS A 225 -13.78 -16.97 7.96
N GLU A 226 -13.53 -17.59 9.10
CA GLU A 226 -13.99 -17.17 10.43
C GLU A 226 -13.53 -15.74 10.84
N TYR A 227 -12.46 -15.22 10.20
CA TYR A 227 -11.91 -13.89 10.50
C TYR A 227 -12.49 -12.81 9.58
N ARG A 228 -13.23 -13.17 8.53
CA ARG A 228 -13.64 -12.24 7.47
C ARG A 228 -14.51 -11.10 7.99
N ASP A 229 -15.45 -11.39 8.87
CA ASP A 229 -16.35 -10.37 9.42
C ASP A 229 -15.59 -9.27 10.17
N TYR A 230 -14.54 -9.64 10.92
CA TYR A 230 -13.70 -8.66 11.60
C TYR A 230 -12.99 -7.70 10.65
N PHE A 231 -12.54 -8.22 9.47
CA PHE A 231 -11.95 -7.37 8.43
C PHE A 231 -12.99 -6.45 7.80
N LEU A 232 -14.20 -6.93 7.52
CA LEU A 232 -15.30 -6.12 6.96
C LEU A 232 -15.72 -5.01 7.92
N GLU A 233 -15.93 -5.32 9.21
CA GLU A 233 -16.25 -4.34 10.23
C GLU A 233 -15.14 -3.28 10.40
N THR A 234 -13.88 -3.75 10.37
CA THR A 234 -12.73 -2.83 10.46
C THR A 234 -12.62 -1.95 9.22
N LEU A 235 -12.92 -2.48 8.03
CA LEU A 235 -12.93 -1.71 6.79
C LEU A 235 -14.05 -0.65 6.78
N ASP A 236 -15.23 -0.97 7.26
CA ASP A 236 -16.33 0.00 7.35
C ASP A 236 -15.99 1.15 8.31
N ASP A 237 -15.48 0.86 9.52
CA ASP A 237 -14.98 1.86 10.49
C ASP A 237 -13.86 2.72 9.89
N TYR A 238 -12.96 2.08 9.15
CA TYR A 238 -11.86 2.75 8.46
C TYR A 238 -12.35 3.71 7.38
N ILE A 239 -13.25 3.28 6.49
CA ILE A 239 -13.77 4.14 5.41
C ILE A 239 -14.54 5.31 5.99
N GLU A 240 -15.41 5.10 6.99
CA GLU A 240 -16.10 6.19 7.66
C GLU A 240 -15.13 7.20 8.27
N THR A 241 -14.04 6.71 8.83
CA THR A 241 -12.99 7.57 9.41
C THR A 241 -12.31 8.40 8.33
N ILE A 242 -11.82 7.82 7.25
CA ILE A 242 -11.12 8.59 6.21
C ILE A 242 -12.03 9.62 5.54
N ILE A 243 -13.32 9.33 5.36
CA ILE A 243 -14.30 10.28 4.81
C ILE A 243 -14.47 11.51 5.70
N LYS A 244 -14.40 11.38 7.02
CA LYS A 244 -14.46 12.54 7.93
C LYS A 244 -13.30 13.52 7.72
N TYR A 245 -12.13 13.00 7.32
CA TYR A 245 -10.90 13.77 7.13
C TYR A 245 -10.62 14.08 5.66
N GLN A 246 -11.52 13.73 4.74
CA GLN A 246 -11.45 14.20 3.36
C GLN A 246 -11.73 15.69 3.31
N ASP A 247 -10.80 16.46 2.73
CA ASP A 247 -11.02 17.89 2.49
C ASP A 247 -12.19 18.06 1.52
N LYS A 248 -13.20 18.82 1.93
CA LYS A 248 -14.46 18.97 1.20
C LYS A 248 -14.35 19.85 -0.04
N GLU A 249 -13.32 20.71 -0.10
CA GLU A 249 -13.09 21.59 -1.22
C GLU A 249 -12.26 20.91 -2.30
N THR A 250 -11.18 20.22 -1.88
CA THR A 250 -10.22 19.62 -2.80
C THR A 250 -10.44 18.12 -3.02
N GLY A 251 -11.11 17.44 -2.11
CA GLY A 251 -11.29 15.98 -2.14
C GLY A 251 -10.06 15.18 -1.74
N LEU A 252 -8.97 15.84 -1.38
CA LEU A 252 -7.70 15.23 -0.99
C LEU A 252 -7.62 15.03 0.53
N TRP A 253 -6.51 14.43 0.97
CA TRP A 253 -6.19 14.28 2.39
C TRP A 253 -4.83 14.90 2.69
N TYR A 254 -4.71 15.42 3.90
CA TYR A 254 -3.51 16.07 4.38
C TYR A 254 -2.42 15.07 4.77
N GLN A 255 -1.16 15.52 4.74
CA GLN A 255 0.03 14.77 5.19
C GLN A 255 -0.14 14.24 6.63
N VAL A 256 -0.65 15.06 7.55
CA VAL A 256 -1.08 14.69 8.90
C VAL A 256 -2.59 14.92 8.99
N LEU A 257 -3.36 13.84 9.14
CA LEU A 257 -4.78 13.81 8.81
C LEU A 257 -5.65 14.75 9.64
N ASP A 258 -5.37 14.91 10.92
CA ASP A 258 -6.16 15.71 11.88
C ASP A 258 -5.71 17.18 11.98
N LYS A 259 -4.75 17.61 11.18
CA LYS A 259 -4.16 18.95 11.21
C LYS A 259 -4.53 19.80 9.99
N GLY A 260 -5.71 19.59 9.40
CA GLY A 260 -6.14 20.33 8.20
C GLY A 260 -6.25 21.84 8.40
N ASP A 261 -6.44 22.31 9.62
CA ASP A 261 -6.54 23.74 9.95
C ASP A 261 -5.16 24.47 10.00
N ASP A 262 -4.04 23.75 10.03
CA ASP A 262 -2.71 24.34 9.98
C ASP A 262 -2.32 24.62 8.52
N PRO A 263 -2.12 25.90 8.12
CA PRO A 263 -1.80 26.26 6.73
C PRO A 263 -0.43 25.76 6.26
N ARG A 264 0.42 25.26 7.16
CA ARG A 264 1.69 24.62 6.83
C ARG A 264 1.52 23.17 6.41
N ASN A 265 0.42 22.53 6.83
CA ASN A 265 0.10 21.16 6.41
C ASN A 265 -0.35 21.16 4.94
N TRP A 266 -0.10 20.09 4.25
CA TRP A 266 -0.32 20.03 2.82
C TRP A 266 -1.00 18.75 2.38
N HIS A 267 -1.73 18.78 1.26
CA HIS A 267 -2.37 17.62 0.67
C HIS A 267 -1.31 16.68 0.09
N GLU A 268 -1.29 15.45 0.60
CA GLU A 268 -0.32 14.43 0.21
C GLU A 268 -0.95 13.46 -0.81
N ASN A 269 -0.33 13.36 -1.99
CA ASN A 269 -0.95 12.67 -3.11
C ASN A 269 -0.96 11.15 -2.92
N SER A 270 0.09 10.55 -2.36
CA SER A 270 0.14 9.09 -2.22
C SER A 270 -0.90 8.56 -1.22
N CYS A 271 -1.12 9.23 -0.09
CA CYS A 271 -2.18 8.83 0.84
C CYS A 271 -3.57 9.04 0.22
N SER A 272 -3.77 10.17 -0.49
CA SER A 272 -5.03 10.43 -1.19
C SER A 272 -5.35 9.34 -2.21
N CYS A 273 -4.35 8.84 -2.93
CA CYS A 273 -4.50 7.72 -3.85
C CYS A 273 -4.82 6.40 -3.12
N LEU A 274 -4.13 6.09 -2.00
CA LEU A 274 -4.40 4.87 -1.23
C LEU A 274 -5.82 4.86 -0.63
N PHE A 275 -6.29 5.99 -0.11
CA PHE A 275 -7.65 6.12 0.38
C PHE A 275 -8.67 5.95 -0.74
N THR A 276 -8.44 6.58 -1.89
CA THR A 276 -9.30 6.44 -3.07
C THR A 276 -9.33 5.00 -3.57
N TYR A 277 -8.18 4.32 -3.63
CA TYR A 277 -8.09 2.89 -3.95
C TYR A 277 -8.96 2.05 -3.02
N THR A 278 -8.82 2.28 -1.71
CA THR A 278 -9.57 1.53 -0.68
C THR A 278 -11.08 1.72 -0.84
N ILE A 279 -11.55 2.96 -0.98
CA ILE A 279 -12.97 3.28 -1.16
C ILE A 279 -13.52 2.61 -2.42
N CYS A 280 -12.84 2.79 -3.55
CA CYS A 280 -13.31 2.27 -4.84
C CYS A 280 -13.31 0.74 -4.87
N LYS A 281 -12.25 0.08 -4.38
CA LYS A 281 -12.18 -1.38 -4.33
C LYS A 281 -13.22 -1.95 -3.38
N ALA A 282 -13.45 -1.33 -2.21
CA ALA A 282 -14.48 -1.76 -1.28
C ALA A 282 -15.88 -1.73 -1.90
N MET A 283 -16.23 -0.66 -2.63
CA MET A 283 -17.50 -0.57 -3.36
C MET A 283 -17.59 -1.60 -4.48
N ARG A 284 -16.58 -1.70 -5.33
CA ARG A 284 -16.59 -2.61 -6.49
C ARG A 284 -16.70 -4.08 -6.08
N MET A 285 -16.01 -4.47 -5.03
CA MET A 285 -16.00 -5.85 -4.53
C MET A 285 -17.17 -6.18 -3.59
N GLY A 286 -18.03 -5.20 -3.27
CA GLY A 286 -19.13 -5.38 -2.34
C GLY A 286 -18.69 -5.66 -0.90
N PHE A 287 -17.51 -5.13 -0.50
CA PHE A 287 -17.02 -5.21 0.89
C PHE A 287 -17.69 -4.18 1.80
N THR A 288 -18.37 -3.21 1.24
CA THR A 288 -19.25 -2.26 1.94
C THR A 288 -20.58 -2.14 1.21
N ASN A 289 -21.65 -1.91 1.96
CA ASN A 289 -22.99 -1.66 1.42
C ASN A 289 -23.28 -0.16 1.25
N LYS A 290 -22.32 0.71 1.59
CA LYS A 290 -22.46 2.15 1.50
C LYS A 290 -21.97 2.69 0.16
N ASP A 291 -22.65 3.72 -0.33
CA ASP A 291 -22.27 4.40 -1.58
C ASP A 291 -21.37 5.60 -1.26
N TYR A 292 -20.13 5.52 -1.67
CA TYR A 292 -19.13 6.59 -1.57
C TYR A 292 -18.73 7.16 -2.94
N THR A 293 -19.57 6.97 -3.96
CA THR A 293 -19.28 7.44 -5.34
C THR A 293 -19.01 8.94 -5.39
N ALA A 294 -19.73 9.75 -4.60
CA ALA A 294 -19.48 11.20 -4.54
C ALA A 294 -18.09 11.53 -3.98
N ASN A 295 -17.65 10.82 -2.94
CA ASN A 295 -16.32 10.99 -2.34
C ASN A 295 -15.21 10.53 -3.30
N ALA A 296 -15.42 9.42 -4.01
CA ALA A 296 -14.48 8.92 -5.02
C ALA A 296 -14.33 9.88 -6.20
N LYS A 297 -15.42 10.49 -6.67
CA LYS A 297 -15.40 11.52 -7.71
C LYS A 297 -14.65 12.77 -7.25
N LEU A 298 -14.94 13.25 -6.05
CA LEU A 298 -14.27 14.42 -5.50
C LEU A 298 -12.75 14.16 -5.33
N ALA A 299 -12.38 12.98 -4.81
CA ALA A 299 -10.99 12.56 -4.70
C ALA A 299 -10.30 12.48 -6.07
N PHE A 300 -10.97 11.95 -7.09
CA PHE A 300 -10.42 11.88 -8.45
C PHE A 300 -10.10 13.27 -9.00
N GLU A 301 -11.02 14.24 -8.87
CA GLU A 301 -10.75 15.63 -9.29
C GLU A 301 -9.60 16.24 -8.49
N GLY A 302 -9.54 16.00 -7.18
CA GLY A 302 -8.44 16.45 -6.35
C GLY A 302 -7.10 15.85 -6.78
N ILE A 303 -7.01 14.55 -7.00
CA ILE A 303 -5.81 13.88 -7.48
C ILE A 303 -5.38 14.47 -8.84
N LYS A 304 -6.33 14.68 -9.76
CA LYS A 304 -6.03 15.32 -11.06
C LYS A 304 -5.43 16.70 -10.89
N SER A 305 -5.91 17.49 -9.95
CA SER A 305 -5.39 18.85 -9.70
C SER A 305 -3.91 18.86 -9.28
N GLN A 306 -3.40 17.72 -8.79
CA GLN A 306 -2.00 17.54 -8.41
C GLN A 306 -1.11 17.06 -9.56
N LEU A 307 -1.65 16.87 -10.75
CA LEU A 307 -0.91 16.39 -11.90
C LEU A 307 -0.39 17.54 -12.76
N THR A 308 0.82 17.38 -13.30
CA THR A 308 1.28 18.13 -14.48
C THR A 308 1.16 17.18 -15.67
N ILE A 309 0.30 17.54 -16.61
CA ILE A 309 0.03 16.73 -17.79
C ILE A 309 0.56 17.49 -19.03
N THR A 310 1.41 16.82 -19.78
CA THR A 310 1.92 17.31 -21.09
C THR A 310 1.35 16.42 -22.20
N ASP A 311 1.73 16.65 -23.44
CA ASP A 311 1.31 15.81 -24.56
C ASP A 311 1.81 14.36 -24.37
N THR A 312 3.01 14.17 -23.82
CA THR A 312 3.67 12.86 -23.68
C THR A 312 3.62 12.29 -22.26
N ASP A 313 3.60 13.13 -21.22
CA ASP A 313 3.90 12.72 -19.86
C ASP A 313 2.80 13.06 -18.86
N VAL A 314 2.77 12.28 -17.77
CA VAL A 314 2.08 12.60 -16.52
C VAL A 314 3.10 12.66 -15.39
N ILE A 315 3.08 13.77 -14.67
CA ILE A 315 3.90 14.01 -13.49
C ILE A 315 2.95 14.13 -12.29
N ILE A 316 3.11 13.26 -11.33
CA ILE A 316 2.35 13.24 -10.07
C ILE A 316 3.16 14.05 -9.05
N ASN A 317 2.66 15.23 -8.68
CA ASN A 317 3.31 16.11 -7.72
C ASN A 317 2.88 15.80 -6.27
N ASN A 318 3.54 16.45 -5.32
CA ASN A 318 3.20 16.40 -3.90
C ASN A 318 3.17 14.98 -3.30
N ILE A 319 4.14 14.16 -3.67
CA ILE A 319 4.40 12.87 -3.03
C ILE A 319 5.43 13.08 -1.92
N CYS A 320 5.09 12.71 -0.68
CA CYS A 320 6.06 12.69 0.41
C CYS A 320 7.11 11.60 0.17
N ILE A 321 8.38 11.91 0.27
CA ILE A 321 9.45 10.90 0.17
C ILE A 321 9.28 9.79 1.23
N GLY A 322 10.06 8.72 1.14
CA GLY A 322 10.15 7.69 2.19
C GLY A 322 10.38 8.34 3.56
N THR A 323 9.56 7.97 4.55
CA THR A 323 9.47 8.71 5.82
C THR A 323 9.37 7.75 6.99
N GLY A 324 10.22 7.97 7.99
CA GLY A 324 10.12 7.29 9.28
C GLY A 324 9.17 8.01 10.25
N VAL A 325 9.02 7.43 11.44
CA VAL A 325 8.19 7.99 12.50
C VAL A 325 8.85 9.23 13.13
N GLY A 326 8.07 10.26 13.38
CA GLY A 326 8.51 11.50 14.01
C GLY A 326 7.35 12.32 14.55
N ASN A 327 7.67 13.54 14.98
CA ASN A 327 6.68 14.51 15.43
C ASN A 327 6.08 15.31 14.25
N TYR A 328 5.16 16.23 14.55
CA TYR A 328 4.48 17.04 13.52
C TYR A 328 5.46 17.80 12.62
N GLU A 329 6.47 18.47 13.19
CA GLU A 329 7.47 19.21 12.43
C GLU A 329 8.30 18.30 11.52
N HIS A 330 8.55 17.04 11.93
CA HIS A 330 9.19 16.06 11.07
C HIS A 330 8.36 15.81 9.81
N TYR A 331 7.05 15.57 9.93
CA TYR A 331 6.18 15.30 8.77
C TYR A 331 5.98 16.52 7.89
N LEU A 332 5.81 17.72 8.46
CA LEU A 332 5.66 18.95 7.71
C LEU A 332 6.86 19.26 6.82
N ASN A 333 8.06 19.01 7.35
CA ASN A 333 9.33 19.34 6.68
C ASN A 333 9.83 18.22 5.76
N ARG A 334 9.06 17.13 5.56
CA ARG A 334 9.46 16.11 4.59
C ARG A 334 9.46 16.66 3.18
N PRO A 335 10.51 16.39 2.40
CA PRO A 335 10.55 16.79 1.00
C PRO A 335 9.36 16.22 0.21
N ARG A 336 8.83 17.05 -0.69
CA ARG A 336 7.82 16.65 -1.68
C ARG A 336 8.54 16.31 -2.97
N THR A 337 8.20 15.18 -3.55
CA THR A 337 8.78 14.70 -4.81
C THR A 337 7.73 14.59 -5.90
N ALA A 338 8.21 14.36 -7.11
CA ALA A 338 7.38 14.07 -8.26
C ALA A 338 7.71 12.66 -8.80
N ASN A 339 6.69 11.90 -9.13
CA ASN A 339 6.81 10.53 -9.67
C ASN A 339 7.69 9.57 -8.84
N ASP A 340 7.77 9.76 -7.51
CA ASP A 340 8.35 8.71 -6.66
C ASP A 340 7.54 7.42 -6.82
N LEU A 341 8.23 6.28 -6.94
CA LEU A 341 7.57 5.03 -7.34
C LEU A 341 6.47 4.58 -6.39
N HIS A 342 6.61 4.80 -5.08
CA HIS A 342 5.54 4.41 -4.15
C HIS A 342 4.26 5.25 -4.34
N GLY A 343 4.40 6.55 -4.63
CA GLY A 343 3.26 7.41 -4.94
C GLY A 343 2.69 7.14 -6.33
N SER A 344 3.57 6.91 -7.32
CA SER A 344 3.17 6.49 -8.67
C SER A 344 2.42 5.16 -8.65
N GLY A 345 2.86 4.21 -7.81
CA GLY A 345 2.15 2.95 -7.60
C GLY A 345 0.78 3.15 -6.96
N ALA A 346 0.70 3.93 -5.89
CA ALA A 346 -0.58 4.28 -5.26
C ALA A 346 -1.55 4.93 -6.25
N PHE A 347 -1.04 5.81 -7.12
CA PHE A 347 -1.83 6.41 -8.19
C PHE A 347 -2.37 5.36 -9.17
N LEU A 348 -1.55 4.43 -9.65
CA LEU A 348 -2.00 3.36 -10.55
C LEU A 348 -3.06 2.48 -9.88
N HIS A 349 -2.91 2.17 -8.59
CA HIS A 349 -3.93 1.45 -7.82
C HIS A 349 -5.25 2.22 -7.77
N ALA A 350 -5.22 3.52 -7.44
CA ALA A 350 -6.42 4.35 -7.43
C ALA A 350 -7.08 4.43 -8.81
N MET A 351 -6.29 4.69 -9.86
CA MET A 351 -6.81 4.82 -11.22
C MET A 351 -7.39 3.51 -11.74
N SER A 352 -6.81 2.35 -11.38
CA SER A 352 -7.33 1.04 -11.79
C SER A 352 -8.73 0.77 -11.23
N GLU A 353 -9.01 1.20 -10.00
CA GLU A 353 -10.33 1.03 -9.38
C GLU A 353 -11.33 2.11 -9.84
N LEU A 354 -10.90 3.37 -9.91
CA LEU A 354 -11.72 4.46 -10.46
C LEU A 354 -12.21 4.15 -11.88
N ALA A 355 -11.34 3.55 -12.70
CA ALA A 355 -11.70 3.14 -14.05
C ALA A 355 -12.81 2.09 -14.12
N GLN A 356 -13.06 1.39 -13.04
CA GLN A 356 -14.08 0.34 -12.95
C GLN A 356 -15.33 0.78 -12.19
N VAL A 357 -15.24 1.86 -11.40
CA VAL A 357 -16.34 2.36 -10.57
C VAL A 357 -17.02 3.58 -11.18
N LEU A 358 -16.28 4.47 -11.86
CA LEU A 358 -16.77 5.70 -12.48
C LEU A 358 -16.93 5.55 -14.00
#